data_2da71030a3c03870ad27c2cc6917b839
#
_entry.id   2da71030a3c03870ad27c2cc6917b839
#
_cell.length_a   1.000
_cell.length_b   1.000
_cell.length_c   1.000
_cell.angle_alpha   90.00
_cell.angle_beta   90.00
_cell.angle_gamma   90.00
#
_symmetry.space_group_name_H-M   'P 1'
#
loop_
_entity.id
_entity.type
_entity.pdbx_description
1 polymer ?
#
loop_
_entity_poly.entity_id
_entity_poly.type
_entity_poly.pdbx_seq_one_letter_code
_entity_poly.pdbx_strand_id
1 'polypeptide(L)'
;ILMNKNLFTYKKSGVNIDAADKFVSFISSISSKKRGNKKNANIGGFASVSNLPKHIKDPKIVACTDGVGTKIEIANLLNKYDTIGIDLVAMSVNDLIVQGAKPLFFLDYISINKIDLKKMKAIIRGIVKGCDIAECSLVGGETAEMPDTYAKGKFDIAGFAVGITDKKKILYKNKIKKGDLIL
;
A
#
# COMPACT_ATOMS: atom_id res chain seq x y z
N ILE A 1 16.90 35.34 -31.89
CA ILE A 1 16.09 34.92 -30.74
C ILE A 1 16.95 33.96 -29.91
N LEU A 2 17.59 34.48 -28.86
CA LEU A 2 18.35 33.67 -27.90
C LEU A 2 17.35 32.84 -27.09
N MET A 3 17.25 31.56 -27.39
CA MET A 3 16.53 30.58 -26.54
C MET A 3 17.21 30.52 -25.17
N ASN A 4 16.49 30.99 -24.16
CA ASN A 4 16.92 31.01 -22.78
C ASN A 4 17.09 29.55 -22.30
N LYS A 5 18.35 29.12 -22.07
CA LYS A 5 18.74 27.75 -21.71
C LYS A 5 18.38 27.33 -20.27
N ASN A 6 17.41 27.93 -19.65
CA ASN A 6 16.87 27.47 -18.39
C ASN A 6 15.74 26.45 -18.61
N LEU A 7 16.09 25.31 -19.20
CA LEU A 7 15.18 24.17 -19.23
C LEU A 7 14.89 23.71 -17.80
N PHE A 8 13.66 23.87 -17.36
CA PHE A 8 13.13 23.24 -16.16
C PHE A 8 13.11 21.73 -16.41
N THR A 9 13.77 20.97 -15.55
CA THR A 9 13.77 19.50 -15.62
C THR A 9 13.30 18.95 -14.27
N TYR A 10 12.69 17.78 -14.26
CA TYR A 10 12.33 17.09 -13.02
C TYR A 10 13.50 17.00 -12.04
N LYS A 11 14.70 16.74 -12.54
CA LYS A 11 15.91 16.67 -11.71
C LYS A 11 16.25 18.02 -11.05
N LYS A 12 16.08 19.14 -11.75
CA LYS A 12 16.27 20.49 -11.18
C LYS A 12 15.19 20.83 -10.15
N SER A 13 13.99 20.27 -10.31
CA SER A 13 12.88 20.41 -9.35
C SER A 13 12.97 19.42 -8.18
N GLY A 14 14.07 18.67 -8.05
CA GLY A 14 14.30 17.76 -6.93
C GLY A 14 13.76 16.35 -7.11
N VAL A 15 13.13 16.02 -8.24
CA VAL A 15 12.53 14.70 -8.53
C VAL A 15 13.52 13.83 -9.30
N ASN A 16 13.75 12.59 -8.82
CA ASN A 16 14.69 11.64 -9.41
C ASN A 16 13.95 10.48 -10.12
N ILE A 17 13.68 10.65 -11.41
CA ILE A 17 12.98 9.65 -12.24
C ILE A 17 13.71 8.31 -12.25
N ASP A 18 15.05 8.29 -12.39
CA ASP A 18 15.83 7.04 -12.42
C ASP A 18 15.70 6.24 -11.11
N ALA A 19 15.61 6.93 -9.96
CA ALA A 19 15.39 6.30 -8.68
C ALA A 19 13.96 5.75 -8.58
N ALA A 20 12.97 6.46 -9.09
CA ALA A 20 11.58 6.01 -9.15
C ALA A 20 11.46 4.74 -10.02
N ASP A 21 12.03 4.71 -11.21
CA ASP A 21 12.02 3.55 -12.12
C ASP A 21 12.67 2.32 -11.50
N LYS A 22 13.83 2.49 -10.85
CA LYS A 22 14.51 1.42 -10.10
C LYS A 22 13.65 0.91 -8.95
N PHE A 23 12.89 1.77 -8.31
CA PHE A 23 12.01 1.40 -7.23
C PHE A 23 10.80 0.60 -7.73
N VAL A 24 10.11 1.06 -8.78
CA VAL A 24 9.01 0.33 -9.44
C VAL A 24 9.45 -1.05 -9.92
N SER A 25 10.61 -1.14 -10.57
CA SER A 25 11.21 -2.41 -11.00
C SER A 25 11.44 -3.37 -9.83
N PHE A 26 11.90 -2.84 -8.69
CA PHE A 26 12.07 -3.63 -7.47
C PHE A 26 10.73 -4.15 -6.94
N ILE A 27 9.69 -3.30 -6.84
CA ILE A 27 8.35 -3.71 -6.40
C ILE A 27 7.84 -4.85 -7.27
N SER A 28 7.89 -4.69 -8.59
CA SER A 28 7.47 -5.72 -9.55
C SER A 28 8.20 -7.04 -9.33
N SER A 29 9.51 -7.01 -9.04
CA SER A 29 10.32 -8.20 -8.83
C SER A 29 9.95 -9.01 -7.57
N ILE A 30 9.49 -8.35 -6.50
CA ILE A 30 9.17 -9.02 -5.22
C ILE A 30 7.70 -9.39 -5.10
N SER A 31 6.79 -8.64 -5.72
CA SER A 31 5.35 -8.90 -5.69
C SER A 31 4.94 -10.11 -6.52
N SER A 32 5.72 -10.44 -7.57
CA SER A 32 5.40 -11.54 -8.50
C SER A 32 5.85 -12.92 -8.03
N LYS A 33 6.68 -13.02 -6.99
CA LYS A 33 7.41 -14.26 -6.66
C LYS A 33 6.63 -15.35 -5.93
N LYS A 34 5.48 -15.08 -5.30
CA LYS A 34 4.90 -16.01 -4.32
C LYS A 34 3.55 -16.63 -4.62
N ARG A 35 2.81 -16.20 -5.60
CA ARG A 35 1.51 -16.84 -5.93
C ARG A 35 1.53 -17.38 -7.35
N GLY A 36 1.61 -18.71 -7.43
CA GLY A 36 1.66 -19.48 -8.65
C GLY A 36 0.77 -18.93 -9.76
N ASN A 37 1.40 -18.60 -10.88
CA ASN A 37 0.81 -18.40 -12.22
C ASN A 37 -0.23 -17.30 -12.45
N LYS A 38 -0.19 -16.15 -11.77
CA LYS A 38 -0.93 -15.01 -12.33
C LYS A 38 -0.10 -13.73 -12.23
N LYS A 39 0.49 -13.35 -13.36
CA LYS A 39 0.99 -11.99 -13.66
C LYS A 39 -0.18 -11.00 -13.72
N ASN A 40 -0.88 -10.78 -12.59
CA ASN A 40 -2.05 -9.92 -12.57
C ASN A 40 -1.81 -8.58 -11.86
N ALA A 41 -0.62 -8.37 -11.31
CA ALA A 41 -0.26 -7.07 -10.79
C ALA A 41 0.34 -6.25 -11.92
N ASN A 42 -0.40 -5.26 -12.41
CA ASN A 42 0.10 -4.27 -13.38
C ASN A 42 0.90 -3.18 -12.63
N ILE A 43 1.88 -3.61 -11.82
CA ILE A 43 2.73 -2.70 -11.07
C ILE A 43 3.53 -1.85 -12.04
N GLY A 44 3.39 -0.52 -11.93
CA GLY A 44 3.92 0.46 -12.88
C GLY A 44 2.96 0.81 -14.03
N GLY A 45 1.77 0.18 -14.10
CA GLY A 45 0.68 0.59 -14.99
C GLY A 45 -0.30 1.52 -14.30
N PHE A 46 -1.27 2.05 -15.07
CA PHE A 46 -2.25 3.03 -14.57
C PHE A 46 -3.30 2.42 -13.63
N ALA A 47 -3.64 1.14 -13.81
CA ALA A 47 -4.66 0.47 -13.01
C ALA A 47 -4.44 -1.04 -13.00
N SER A 48 -4.97 -1.69 -11.98
CA SER A 48 -4.98 -3.14 -11.85
C SER A 48 -6.35 -3.70 -12.20
N VAL A 49 -6.38 -4.81 -12.96
CA VAL A 49 -7.60 -5.55 -13.29
C VAL A 49 -7.55 -6.90 -12.58
N SER A 50 -8.62 -7.24 -11.88
CA SER A 50 -8.68 -8.46 -11.08
C SER A 50 -10.05 -9.14 -11.19
N ASN A 51 -10.05 -10.47 -11.09
CA ASN A 51 -11.27 -11.25 -11.11
C ASN A 51 -11.88 -11.35 -9.71
N LEU A 52 -13.19 -11.27 -9.62
CA LEU A 52 -13.91 -11.57 -8.39
C LEU A 52 -14.02 -13.10 -8.18
N PRO A 53 -13.99 -13.59 -6.93
CA PRO A 53 -14.21 -15.00 -6.63
C PRO A 53 -15.60 -15.47 -7.05
N LYS A 54 -15.68 -16.49 -7.93
CA LYS A 54 -16.94 -16.98 -8.52
C LYS A 54 -17.84 -17.75 -7.56
N HIS A 55 -17.30 -18.19 -6.41
CA HIS A 55 -18.03 -19.02 -5.43
C HIS A 55 -18.90 -18.22 -4.45
N ILE A 56 -18.86 -16.88 -4.49
CA ILE A 56 -19.67 -16.02 -3.62
C ILE A 56 -20.96 -15.69 -4.36
N LYS A 57 -22.11 -16.04 -3.75
CA LYS A 57 -23.44 -15.92 -4.39
C LYS A 57 -23.93 -14.48 -4.51
N ASP A 58 -23.82 -13.69 -3.42
CA ASP A 58 -24.21 -12.28 -3.38
C ASP A 58 -23.02 -11.44 -2.90
N PRO A 59 -22.00 -11.22 -3.79
CA PRO A 59 -20.76 -10.57 -3.41
C PRO A 59 -20.98 -9.10 -3.06
N LYS A 60 -20.38 -8.67 -1.96
CA LYS A 60 -20.28 -7.26 -1.54
C LYS A 60 -18.82 -6.90 -1.44
N ILE A 61 -18.47 -5.78 -2.04
CA ILE A 61 -17.13 -5.20 -1.92
C ILE A 61 -17.09 -4.37 -0.66
N VAL A 62 -16.02 -4.54 0.11
CA VAL A 62 -15.69 -3.72 1.28
C VAL A 62 -14.35 -3.06 1.00
N ALA A 63 -14.28 -1.77 1.20
CA ALA A 63 -13.05 -1.00 0.95
C ALA A 63 -12.80 -0.04 2.11
N CYS A 64 -11.55 0.14 2.46
CA CYS A 64 -11.09 1.08 3.46
C CYS A 64 -9.76 1.71 3.07
N THR A 65 -9.42 2.79 3.74
CA THR A 65 -8.10 3.43 3.65
C THR A 65 -7.70 3.88 5.05
N ASP A 66 -6.43 3.71 5.37
CA ASP A 66 -5.85 4.17 6.63
C ASP A 66 -4.38 4.54 6.44
N GLY A 67 -3.88 5.44 7.29
CA GLY A 67 -2.49 5.85 7.35
C GLY A 67 -1.83 5.40 8.64
N VAL A 68 -0.53 5.09 8.59
CA VAL A 68 0.21 4.65 9.78
C VAL A 68 0.26 5.73 10.87
N GLY A 69 0.27 7.00 10.47
CA GLY A 69 0.28 8.13 11.39
C GLY A 69 1.60 8.25 12.16
N THR A 70 1.54 8.70 13.41
CA THR A 70 2.72 9.08 14.20
C THR A 70 3.67 7.93 14.54
N LYS A 71 3.30 6.67 14.35
CA LYS A 71 4.22 5.52 14.45
C LYS A 71 5.40 5.62 13.48
N ILE A 72 5.25 6.36 12.38
CA ILE A 72 6.34 6.66 11.44
C ILE A 72 7.50 7.37 12.13
N GLU A 73 7.23 8.24 13.10
CA GLU A 73 8.29 8.93 13.85
C GLU A 73 9.15 7.95 14.68
N ILE A 74 8.54 6.90 15.21
CA ILE A 74 9.28 5.83 15.91
C ILE A 74 10.16 5.06 14.90
N ALA A 75 9.64 4.75 13.71
CA ALA A 75 10.43 4.11 12.67
C ALA A 75 11.62 4.97 12.23
N ASN A 76 11.43 6.29 12.12
CA ASN A 76 12.49 7.25 11.81
C ASN A 76 13.54 7.32 12.94
N LEU A 77 13.10 7.40 14.18
CA LEU A 77 13.99 7.47 15.36
C LEU A 77 14.87 6.22 15.47
N LEU A 78 14.28 5.05 15.25
CA LEU A 78 14.97 3.76 15.31
C LEU A 78 15.71 3.40 14.01
N ASN A 79 15.53 4.18 12.95
CA ASN A 79 16.00 3.88 11.59
C ASN A 79 15.61 2.46 11.13
N LYS A 80 14.39 2.02 11.51
CA LYS A 80 13.86 0.69 11.25
C LYS A 80 12.55 0.77 10.49
N TYR A 81 12.54 0.30 9.23
CA TYR A 81 11.45 0.50 8.28
C TYR A 81 10.81 -0.78 7.77
N ASP A 82 11.36 -1.94 8.09
CA ASP A 82 10.90 -3.25 7.61
C ASP A 82 9.58 -3.72 8.23
N THR A 83 9.24 -3.21 9.40
CA THR A 83 8.00 -3.58 10.11
C THR A 83 6.84 -2.61 9.87
N ILE A 84 7.13 -1.34 9.54
CA ILE A 84 6.10 -0.33 9.36
C ILE A 84 5.15 -0.64 8.18
N GLY A 85 5.65 -1.33 7.14
CA GLY A 85 4.83 -1.78 6.02
C GLY A 85 3.90 -2.93 6.40
N ILE A 86 4.31 -3.81 7.33
CA ILE A 86 3.43 -4.87 7.87
C ILE A 86 2.30 -4.22 8.66
N ASP A 87 2.63 -3.23 9.49
CA ASP A 87 1.67 -2.48 10.30
C ASP A 87 0.62 -1.77 9.42
N LEU A 88 1.06 -1.12 8.33
CA LEU A 88 0.17 -0.49 7.36
C LEU A 88 -0.86 -1.45 6.80
N VAL A 89 -0.43 -2.65 6.37
CA VAL A 89 -1.34 -3.67 5.84
C VAL A 89 -2.27 -4.18 6.92
N ALA A 90 -1.76 -4.45 8.12
CA ALA A 90 -2.53 -4.97 9.24
C ALA A 90 -3.67 -4.01 9.64
N MET A 91 -3.39 -2.71 9.74
CA MET A 91 -4.40 -1.69 10.06
C MET A 91 -5.56 -1.73 9.06
N SER A 92 -5.25 -1.61 7.78
CA SER A 92 -6.26 -1.60 6.71
C SER A 92 -7.03 -2.93 6.61
N VAL A 93 -6.34 -4.06 6.77
CA VAL A 93 -6.98 -5.40 6.71
C VAL A 93 -7.90 -5.63 7.89
N ASN A 94 -7.56 -5.14 9.08
CA ASN A 94 -8.42 -5.26 10.25
C ASN A 94 -9.76 -4.55 10.03
N ASP A 95 -9.78 -3.41 9.34
CA ASP A 95 -11.02 -2.70 8.97
C ASP A 95 -11.91 -3.52 8.02
N LEU A 96 -11.32 -4.32 7.14
CA LEU A 96 -12.09 -5.24 6.30
C LEU A 96 -12.66 -6.42 7.12
N ILE A 97 -11.86 -6.97 8.03
CA ILE A 97 -12.23 -8.15 8.84
C ILE A 97 -13.40 -7.83 9.76
N VAL A 98 -13.44 -6.66 10.38
CA VAL A 98 -14.57 -6.25 11.26
C VAL A 98 -15.89 -6.09 10.51
N GLN A 99 -15.85 -6.01 9.18
CA GLN A 99 -17.05 -6.06 8.33
C GLN A 99 -17.38 -7.49 7.84
N GLY A 100 -16.58 -8.51 8.21
CA GLY A 100 -16.74 -9.88 7.74
C GLY A 100 -16.20 -10.11 6.33
N ALA A 101 -15.32 -9.25 5.85
CA ALA A 101 -14.76 -9.36 4.51
C ALA A 101 -13.41 -10.09 4.51
N LYS A 102 -13.20 -10.91 3.47
CA LYS A 102 -11.89 -11.48 3.15
C LYS A 102 -11.10 -10.47 2.31
N PRO A 103 -9.86 -10.11 2.69
CA PRO A 103 -9.01 -9.25 1.89
C PRO A 103 -8.74 -9.83 0.50
N LEU A 104 -8.74 -9.01 -0.53
CA LEU A 104 -8.43 -9.36 -1.91
C LEU A 104 -7.21 -8.61 -2.44
N PHE A 105 -7.24 -7.28 -2.35
CA PHE A 105 -6.25 -6.39 -2.92
C PHE A 105 -5.79 -5.36 -1.91
N PHE A 106 -4.55 -4.95 -2.09
CA PHE A 106 -3.95 -3.85 -1.38
C PHE A 106 -3.24 -2.91 -2.36
N LEU A 107 -3.37 -1.62 -2.13
CA LEU A 107 -2.60 -0.57 -2.80
C LEU A 107 -1.98 0.31 -1.72
N ASP A 108 -0.78 0.81 -2.00
CA ASP A 108 -0.09 1.75 -1.10
C ASP A 108 0.03 3.14 -1.72
N TYR A 109 0.10 4.14 -0.87
CA TYR A 109 0.53 5.48 -1.22
C TYR A 109 1.69 5.87 -0.32
N ILE A 110 2.82 6.20 -0.93
CA ILE A 110 4.00 6.67 -0.21
C ILE A 110 4.33 8.06 -0.69
N SER A 111 4.29 9.04 0.21
CA SER A 111 4.76 10.38 -0.05
C SER A 111 6.03 10.67 0.74
N ILE A 112 7.05 11.22 0.11
CA ILE A 112 8.36 11.39 0.70
C ILE A 112 9.02 12.69 0.20
N ASN A 113 9.83 13.31 1.04
CA ASN A 113 10.62 14.47 0.64
C ASN A 113 11.53 14.12 -0.55
N LYS A 114 12.32 13.05 -0.42
CA LYS A 114 13.26 12.59 -1.44
C LYS A 114 13.40 11.08 -1.39
N ILE A 115 13.40 10.42 -2.56
CA ILE A 115 13.49 8.97 -2.64
C ILE A 115 14.83 8.48 -2.06
N ASP A 116 14.75 7.75 -0.94
CA ASP A 116 15.81 6.94 -0.37
C ASP A 116 15.50 5.47 -0.68
N LEU A 117 16.20 4.92 -1.67
CA LEU A 117 15.95 3.55 -2.14
C LEU A 117 16.12 2.49 -1.04
N LYS A 118 17.00 2.68 -0.06
CA LYS A 118 17.21 1.72 1.03
C LYS A 118 15.98 1.70 1.94
N LYS A 119 15.52 2.87 2.38
CA LYS A 119 14.33 3.05 3.19
C LYS A 119 13.09 2.53 2.47
N MET A 120 12.87 2.97 1.23
CA MET A 120 11.71 2.60 0.43
C MET A 120 11.62 1.09 0.19
N LYS A 121 12.74 0.44 -0.13
CA LYS A 121 12.79 -1.03 -0.28
C LYS A 121 12.46 -1.76 1.01
N ALA A 122 12.85 -1.23 2.18
CA ALA A 122 12.49 -1.84 3.47
C ALA A 122 10.99 -1.75 3.73
N ILE A 123 10.39 -0.57 3.51
CA ILE A 123 8.94 -0.35 3.66
C ILE A 123 8.16 -1.31 2.76
N ILE A 124 8.47 -1.37 1.46
CA ILE A 124 7.76 -2.22 0.50
C ILE A 124 7.92 -3.72 0.83
N ARG A 125 9.08 -4.17 1.29
CA ARG A 125 9.22 -5.56 1.77
C ARG A 125 8.26 -5.86 2.92
N GLY A 126 8.09 -4.89 3.83
CA GLY A 126 7.10 -4.98 4.91
C GLY A 126 5.67 -5.08 4.37
N ILE A 127 5.30 -4.24 3.40
CA ILE A 127 3.98 -4.26 2.77
C ILE A 127 3.73 -5.62 2.09
N VAL A 128 4.67 -6.10 1.27
CA VAL A 128 4.55 -7.42 0.61
C VAL A 128 4.40 -8.54 1.63
N LYS A 129 5.19 -8.51 2.72
CA LYS A 129 5.07 -9.48 3.81
C LYS A 129 3.71 -9.39 4.51
N GLY A 130 3.21 -8.19 4.77
CA GLY A 130 1.87 -7.96 5.35
C GLY A 130 0.77 -8.51 4.44
N CYS A 131 0.86 -8.27 3.13
CA CYS A 131 -0.06 -8.82 2.14
C CYS A 131 -0.01 -10.36 2.09
N ASP A 132 1.18 -10.96 2.19
CA ASP A 132 1.34 -12.41 2.27
C ASP A 132 0.64 -13.00 3.51
N ILE A 133 0.79 -12.34 4.68
CA ILE A 133 0.16 -12.76 5.95
C ILE A 133 -1.37 -12.62 5.85
N ALA A 134 -1.85 -11.52 5.27
CA ALA A 134 -3.28 -11.23 5.11
C ALA A 134 -3.92 -12.00 3.94
N GLU A 135 -3.14 -12.80 3.21
CA GLU A 135 -3.59 -13.50 2.00
C GLU A 135 -4.21 -12.60 0.93
N CYS A 136 -3.79 -11.36 0.82
CA CYS A 136 -4.19 -10.43 -0.23
C CYS A 136 -3.05 -10.13 -1.20
N SER A 137 -3.36 -9.49 -2.33
CA SER A 137 -2.35 -9.17 -3.35
C SER A 137 -2.04 -7.68 -3.33
N LEU A 138 -0.76 -7.31 -3.25
CA LEU A 138 -0.33 -5.96 -3.60
C LEU A 138 -0.48 -5.82 -5.13
N VAL A 139 -1.40 -4.97 -5.58
CA VAL A 139 -1.77 -4.88 -7.00
C VAL A 139 -1.34 -3.56 -7.65
N GLY A 140 -0.91 -2.61 -6.88
CA GLY A 140 -0.44 -1.30 -7.33
C GLY A 140 -0.19 -0.39 -6.15
N GLY A 141 0.07 0.87 -6.45
CA GLY A 141 0.29 1.92 -5.48
C GLY A 141 0.84 3.16 -6.16
N GLU A 142 1.18 4.18 -5.37
CA GLU A 142 1.75 5.43 -5.84
C GLU A 142 2.89 5.86 -4.93
N THR A 143 3.94 6.40 -5.52
CA THR A 143 5.05 7.01 -4.79
C THR A 143 5.26 8.43 -5.27
N ALA A 144 5.01 9.39 -4.38
CA ALA A 144 5.16 10.81 -4.66
C ALA A 144 6.43 11.37 -3.99
N GLU A 145 7.37 11.85 -4.81
CA GLU A 145 8.50 12.62 -4.33
C GLU A 145 8.11 14.09 -4.27
N MET A 146 8.01 14.64 -3.05
CA MET A 146 7.50 15.99 -2.80
C MET A 146 8.50 16.80 -1.97
N PRO A 147 9.61 17.27 -2.60
CA PRO A 147 10.51 18.23 -1.96
C PRO A 147 9.72 19.47 -1.55
N ASP A 148 10.10 20.10 -0.47
CA ASP A 148 9.47 21.29 0.14
C ASP A 148 8.11 21.05 0.82
N THR A 149 7.33 20.03 0.44
CA THR A 149 6.14 19.61 1.18
C THR A 149 6.52 18.82 2.45
N TYR A 150 7.47 17.91 2.31
CA TYR A 150 8.02 17.15 3.43
C TYR A 150 9.42 17.61 3.78
N ALA A 151 9.70 17.80 5.07
CA ALA A 151 11.05 18.06 5.56
C ALA A 151 11.99 16.89 5.22
N LYS A 152 13.29 17.17 5.15
CA LYS A 152 14.32 16.16 4.83
C LYS A 152 14.17 14.90 5.71
N GLY A 153 14.10 13.74 5.06
CA GLY A 153 13.96 12.43 5.71
C GLY A 153 12.55 12.09 6.16
N LYS A 154 11.60 13.02 6.09
CA LYS A 154 10.19 12.79 6.42
C LYS A 154 9.44 12.15 5.25
N PHE A 155 8.46 11.33 5.59
CA PHE A 155 7.58 10.64 4.65
C PHE A 155 6.26 10.32 5.34
N ASP A 156 5.26 9.97 4.53
CA ASP A 156 3.99 9.42 4.99
C ASP A 156 3.62 8.20 4.16
N ILE A 157 2.86 7.28 4.75
CA ILE A 157 2.37 6.08 4.09
C ILE A 157 0.92 5.82 4.43
N ALA A 158 0.13 5.53 3.41
CA ALA A 158 -1.26 5.13 3.53
C ALA A 158 -1.54 3.85 2.74
N GLY A 159 -2.51 3.08 3.21
CA GLY A 159 -2.96 1.85 2.58
C GLY A 159 -4.40 1.96 2.13
N PHE A 160 -4.71 1.28 1.04
CA PHE A 160 -6.06 1.09 0.52
C PHE A 160 -6.29 -0.40 0.39
N ALA A 161 -7.21 -0.93 1.18
CA ALA A 161 -7.53 -2.34 1.14
C ALA A 161 -8.93 -2.56 0.57
N VAL A 162 -9.04 -3.57 -0.29
CA VAL A 162 -10.31 -4.01 -0.86
C VAL A 162 -10.51 -5.47 -0.55
N GLY A 163 -11.67 -5.78 0.03
CA GLY A 163 -12.09 -7.13 0.37
C GLY A 163 -13.44 -7.46 -0.21
N ILE A 164 -13.85 -8.71 -0.01
CA ILE A 164 -15.13 -9.24 -0.47
C ILE A 164 -15.79 -10.06 0.61
N THR A 165 -17.10 -9.95 0.71
CA THR A 165 -17.92 -10.81 1.57
C THR A 165 -19.19 -11.22 0.86
N ASP A 166 -19.85 -12.28 1.32
CA ASP A 166 -21.24 -12.55 0.94
C ASP A 166 -22.18 -11.66 1.78
N LYS A 167 -23.25 -11.13 1.17
CA LYS A 167 -24.25 -10.28 1.88
C LYS A 167 -24.68 -10.89 3.23
N LYS A 168 -24.83 -12.21 3.29
CA LYS A 168 -25.27 -12.92 4.51
C LYS A 168 -24.19 -12.97 5.60
N LYS A 169 -22.93 -12.72 5.25
CA LYS A 169 -21.77 -12.78 6.16
C LYS A 169 -21.32 -11.41 6.67
N ILE A 170 -21.99 -10.33 6.24
CA ILE A 170 -21.68 -8.99 6.74
C ILE A 170 -21.89 -8.96 8.25
N LEU A 171 -20.91 -8.45 8.97
CA LEU A 171 -20.97 -8.25 10.41
C LEU A 171 -21.60 -6.89 10.71
N TYR A 172 -22.78 -6.90 11.32
CA TYR A 172 -23.49 -5.68 11.69
C TYR A 172 -23.33 -5.43 13.19
N LYS A 173 -23.02 -4.18 13.58
CA LYS A 173 -22.83 -3.77 14.97
C LYS A 173 -24.04 -4.06 15.87
N ASN A 174 -25.25 -4.07 15.32
CA ASN A 174 -26.48 -4.38 16.06
C ASN A 174 -26.60 -5.87 16.48
N LYS A 175 -25.71 -6.73 16.01
CA LYS A 175 -25.63 -8.13 16.43
C LYS A 175 -24.75 -8.33 17.67
N ILE A 176 -23.94 -7.32 18.05
CA ILE A 176 -23.09 -7.37 19.25
C ILE A 176 -23.98 -7.35 20.50
N LYS A 177 -23.72 -8.27 21.41
CA LYS A 177 -24.52 -8.48 22.63
C LYS A 177 -23.62 -8.45 23.86
N LYS A 178 -24.24 -8.18 25.01
CA LYS A 178 -23.60 -8.35 26.32
C LYS A 178 -23.21 -9.82 26.49
N GLY A 179 -21.95 -10.08 26.79
CA GLY A 179 -21.37 -11.41 26.94
C GLY A 179 -20.53 -11.87 25.74
N ASP A 180 -20.49 -11.12 24.64
CA ASP A 180 -19.56 -11.37 23.55
C ASP A 180 -18.12 -11.15 24.03
N LEU A 181 -17.22 -11.97 23.52
CA LEU A 181 -15.80 -11.89 23.84
C LEU A 181 -15.12 -10.84 22.95
N ILE A 182 -14.19 -10.12 23.54
CA ILE A 182 -13.27 -9.23 22.81
C ILE A 182 -12.00 -10.02 22.51
N LEU A 183 -11.60 -10.08 21.23
CA LEU A 183 -10.41 -10.76 20.77
C LEU A 183 -9.26 -9.78 20.54
#